data_fb94d47aa49bb597837783f981ef420d
#
_entry.id   fb94d47aa49bb597837783f981ef420d
#
_cell.length_a   1.000
_cell.length_b   1.000
_cell.length_c   1.000
_cell.angle_alpha   90.00
_cell.angle_beta   90.00
_cell.angle_gamma   90.00
#
_symmetry.space_group_name_H-M   'P 1'
#
loop_
_entity.id
_entity.type
_entity.pdbx_description
1 polymer ?
#
loop_
_entity_poly.entity_id
_entity_poly.type
_entity_poly.pdbx_seq_one_letter_code
_entity_poly.pdbx_strand_id
1 'polypeptide(L)'
;NVANPSSPYSKINNAFSEGGGAQKKGFEYSIATVEKLMGVNIGYYCGFNMNVVKEVVNAMGGVDYDVDIEVKMNGRELHPGMQHLDGQGVLDYCRQRKGSSDIARIDRQHRMLTAILKQLKDTDQIANIPSIYSAVEANIMTNLSIKQISSLALVALRMDMSQLSRYTLEGKAMDILGRDCYCLYVSRIEKIVKEVWGQSVNLDSENDVSFIEEQVEAHRALIADELNRANIAYSKAYSIMNNCRELIDKSSYDTLKAAAKELLDAIQKENKENLDAYTPYVEQLCDSICSQYGISIY
;
A
#
# COMPACT_ATOMS: atom_id res chain seq x y z
N ASN A 1 -0.89 -6.48 -14.68
CA ASN A 1 -1.51 -5.23 -14.26
C ASN A 1 -2.28 -4.60 -15.42
N VAL A 2 -3.59 -4.33 -15.22
CA VAL A 2 -4.44 -3.71 -16.27
C VAL A 2 -4.03 -2.25 -16.49
N ALA A 3 -3.63 -1.57 -15.43
CA ALA A 3 -3.28 -0.15 -15.47
C ALA A 3 -1.92 0.12 -16.14
N ASN A 4 -0.98 -0.79 -16.01
CA ASN A 4 0.34 -0.67 -16.64
C ASN A 4 0.86 -2.04 -17.08
N PRO A 5 0.58 -2.45 -18.32
CA PRO A 5 1.05 -3.74 -18.86
C PRO A 5 2.57 -3.88 -18.91
N SER A 6 3.30 -2.76 -18.94
CA SER A 6 4.77 -2.74 -18.93
C SER A 6 5.37 -2.90 -17.53
N SER A 7 4.55 -2.91 -16.48
CA SER A 7 4.99 -3.11 -15.10
C SER A 7 4.24 -4.29 -14.48
N PRO A 8 4.67 -5.53 -14.71
CA PRO A 8 3.99 -6.73 -14.23
C PRO A 8 3.88 -6.77 -12.69
N TYR A 9 4.74 -6.07 -11.99
CA TYR A 9 4.79 -6.01 -10.53
C TYR A 9 4.19 -4.71 -9.94
N SER A 10 3.33 -4.00 -10.69
CA SER A 10 2.64 -2.82 -10.14
C SER A 10 1.62 -3.22 -9.08
N LYS A 11 1.68 -2.53 -7.95
CA LYS A 11 0.70 -2.72 -6.87
C LYS A 11 -0.68 -2.23 -7.31
N ILE A 12 -1.74 -2.90 -6.86
CA ILE A 12 -3.13 -2.53 -7.20
C ILE A 12 -3.47 -1.08 -6.82
N ASN A 13 -2.90 -0.57 -5.72
CA ASN A 13 -3.11 0.81 -5.28
C ASN A 13 -2.47 1.86 -6.19
N ASN A 14 -1.57 1.47 -7.10
CA ASN A 14 -1.00 2.39 -8.08
C ASN A 14 -1.94 2.66 -9.26
N ALA A 15 -2.93 1.80 -9.48
CA ALA A 15 -3.83 1.91 -10.63
C ALA A 15 -4.49 3.30 -10.74
N PHE A 16 -4.91 3.86 -9.60
CA PHE A 16 -5.51 5.20 -9.55
C PHE A 16 -4.55 6.30 -10.01
N SER A 17 -3.30 6.29 -9.53
CA SER A 17 -2.29 7.29 -9.92
C SER A 17 -1.81 7.08 -11.35
N GLU A 18 -1.68 5.83 -11.81
CA GLU A 18 -1.32 5.50 -13.18
C GLU A 18 -2.40 5.93 -14.19
N GLY A 19 -3.66 5.91 -13.79
CA GLY A 19 -4.77 6.50 -14.55
C GLY A 19 -4.79 8.03 -14.55
N GLY A 20 -3.85 8.69 -13.87
CA GLY A 20 -3.73 10.14 -13.75
C GLY A 20 -4.63 10.74 -12.66
N GLY A 21 -5.08 9.93 -11.71
CA GLY A 21 -5.86 10.37 -10.56
C GLY A 21 -7.32 10.70 -10.89
N ALA A 22 -7.96 11.40 -9.96
CA ALA A 22 -9.39 11.70 -9.98
C ALA A 22 -9.85 12.54 -11.18
N GLN A 23 -9.00 13.42 -11.69
CA GLN A 23 -9.30 14.34 -12.78
C GLN A 23 -9.17 13.70 -14.17
N LYS A 24 -8.74 12.44 -14.24
CA LYS A 24 -8.55 11.68 -15.48
C LYS A 24 -9.21 10.30 -15.34
N LYS A 25 -8.45 9.24 -15.66
CA LYS A 25 -8.93 7.85 -15.71
C LYS A 25 -8.62 7.03 -14.44
N GLY A 26 -8.29 7.68 -13.31
CA GLY A 26 -7.91 6.97 -12.07
C GLY A 26 -8.95 5.98 -11.60
N PHE A 27 -10.24 6.35 -11.61
CA PHE A 27 -11.33 5.45 -11.23
C PHE A 27 -11.52 4.32 -12.25
N GLU A 28 -11.47 4.61 -13.57
CA GLU A 28 -11.54 3.58 -14.61
C GLU A 28 -10.45 2.54 -14.45
N TYR A 29 -9.20 2.98 -14.22
CA TYR A 29 -8.06 2.09 -14.02
C TYR A 29 -8.17 1.27 -12.74
N SER A 30 -8.64 1.88 -11.65
CA SER A 30 -8.87 1.17 -10.38
C SER A 30 -9.95 0.11 -10.54
N ILE A 31 -11.09 0.45 -11.17
CA ILE A 31 -12.20 -0.46 -11.44
C ILE A 31 -11.70 -1.63 -12.28
N ALA A 32 -11.12 -1.36 -13.45
CA ALA A 32 -10.61 -2.41 -14.35
C ALA A 32 -9.58 -3.33 -13.67
N THR A 33 -8.75 -2.78 -12.78
CA THR A 33 -7.77 -3.57 -12.03
C THR A 33 -8.44 -4.49 -11.01
N VAL A 34 -9.46 -4.00 -10.28
CA VAL A 34 -10.20 -4.81 -9.31
C VAL A 34 -11.09 -5.84 -10.02
N GLU A 35 -11.74 -5.47 -11.11
CA GLU A 35 -12.54 -6.38 -11.95
C GLU A 35 -11.69 -7.55 -12.46
N LYS A 36 -10.48 -7.25 -12.96
CA LYS A 36 -9.54 -8.30 -13.38
C LYS A 36 -9.10 -9.18 -12.22
N LEU A 37 -8.84 -8.58 -11.05
CA LEU A 37 -8.40 -9.32 -9.86
C LEU A 37 -9.46 -10.26 -9.33
N MET A 38 -10.73 -9.82 -9.33
CA MET A 38 -11.83 -10.54 -8.68
C MET A 38 -12.74 -11.30 -9.64
N GLY A 39 -12.65 -11.03 -10.94
CA GLY A 39 -13.52 -11.64 -11.95
C GLY A 39 -14.99 -11.19 -11.84
N VAL A 40 -15.24 -10.00 -11.27
CA VAL A 40 -16.59 -9.44 -11.09
C VAL A 40 -16.70 -8.09 -11.79
N ASN A 41 -17.92 -7.70 -12.18
CA ASN A 41 -18.19 -6.38 -12.75
C ASN A 41 -18.49 -5.36 -11.66
N ILE A 42 -17.90 -4.17 -11.75
CA ILE A 42 -18.08 -3.05 -10.82
C ILE A 42 -18.78 -1.91 -11.54
N GLY A 43 -20.08 -1.73 -11.27
CA GLY A 43 -20.89 -0.68 -11.90
C GLY A 43 -20.79 0.68 -11.22
N TYR A 44 -20.44 0.73 -9.96
CA TYR A 44 -20.44 1.95 -9.15
C TYR A 44 -19.16 2.13 -8.38
N TYR A 45 -18.78 3.40 -8.20
CA TYR A 45 -17.63 3.76 -7.36
C TYR A 45 -17.94 4.97 -6.48
N CYS A 46 -17.19 5.09 -5.41
CA CYS A 46 -17.16 6.26 -4.56
C CYS A 46 -15.72 6.51 -4.08
N GLY A 47 -15.17 7.64 -4.48
CA GLY A 47 -13.88 8.12 -4.03
C GLY A 47 -14.06 9.38 -3.18
N PHE A 48 -13.31 9.49 -2.11
CA PHE A 48 -13.34 10.67 -1.23
C PHE A 48 -11.96 10.94 -0.64
N ASN A 49 -11.72 12.19 -0.32
CA ASN A 49 -10.52 12.56 0.43
C ASN A 49 -10.72 12.40 1.95
N MET A 50 -9.63 12.41 2.69
CA MET A 50 -9.67 12.21 4.13
C MET A 50 -10.45 13.30 4.89
N ASN A 51 -10.66 14.50 4.32
CA ASN A 51 -11.45 15.55 4.96
C ASN A 51 -12.94 15.18 5.00
N VAL A 52 -13.45 14.47 4.00
CA VAL A 52 -14.84 13.97 4.01
C VAL A 52 -15.13 13.12 5.24
N VAL A 53 -14.22 12.26 5.64
CA VAL A 53 -14.38 11.44 6.86
C VAL A 53 -14.54 12.34 8.09
N LYS A 54 -13.72 13.40 8.19
CA LYS A 54 -13.82 14.37 9.30
C LYS A 54 -15.13 15.11 9.28
N GLU A 55 -15.53 15.61 8.13
CA GLU A 55 -16.76 16.39 7.96
C GLU A 55 -18.01 15.55 8.25
N VAL A 56 -18.06 14.32 7.77
CA VAL A 56 -19.17 13.38 8.05
C VAL A 56 -19.25 13.08 9.55
N VAL A 57 -18.16 12.72 10.20
CA VAL A 57 -18.14 12.41 11.63
C VAL A 57 -18.51 13.63 12.45
N ASN A 58 -18.02 14.83 12.10
CA ASN A 58 -18.38 16.06 12.78
C ASN A 58 -19.86 16.41 12.57
N ALA A 59 -20.40 16.22 11.35
CA ALA A 59 -21.80 16.49 11.03
C ALA A 59 -22.77 15.57 11.80
N MET A 60 -22.34 14.35 12.15
CA MET A 60 -23.11 13.45 13.01
C MET A 60 -22.89 13.67 14.51
N GLY A 61 -22.08 14.66 14.89
CA GLY A 61 -21.82 15.00 16.28
C GLY A 61 -20.71 14.17 16.94
N GLY A 62 -19.85 13.50 16.15
CA GLY A 62 -18.80 12.62 16.65
C GLY A 62 -19.21 11.15 16.70
N VAL A 63 -18.34 10.28 17.18
CA VAL A 63 -18.61 8.85 17.39
C VAL A 63 -18.09 8.38 18.75
N ASP A 64 -18.94 7.65 19.48
CA ASP A 64 -18.55 6.99 20.72
C ASP A 64 -17.89 5.65 20.38
N TYR A 65 -16.63 5.49 20.76
CA TYR A 65 -15.84 4.34 20.37
C TYR A 65 -14.91 3.85 21.46
N ASP A 66 -14.81 2.54 21.58
CA ASP A 66 -13.85 1.90 22.48
C ASP A 66 -12.49 1.77 21.76
N VAL A 67 -11.62 2.73 22.05
CA VAL A 67 -10.26 2.81 21.49
C VAL A 67 -9.43 1.69 22.10
N ASP A 68 -8.74 0.91 21.26
CA ASP A 68 -7.96 -0.26 21.69
C ASP A 68 -6.43 -0.04 21.69
N ILE A 69 -5.97 1.13 21.25
CA ILE A 69 -4.55 1.49 21.18
C ILE A 69 -4.29 2.92 21.61
N GLU A 70 -3.08 3.20 22.05
CA GLU A 70 -2.63 4.59 22.18
C GLU A 70 -2.36 5.22 20.81
N VAL A 71 -2.84 6.45 20.62
CA VAL A 71 -2.56 7.27 19.43
C VAL A 71 -1.95 8.59 19.88
N LYS A 72 -0.77 8.91 19.32
CA LYS A 72 -0.13 10.24 19.48
C LYS A 72 0.11 10.82 18.10
N MET A 73 -0.78 11.67 17.65
CA MET A 73 -0.76 12.24 16.31
C MET A 73 -1.36 13.64 16.26
N ASN A 74 -0.77 14.53 15.49
CA ASN A 74 -1.26 15.90 15.30
C ASN A 74 -1.50 16.69 16.60
N GLY A 75 -0.71 16.44 17.65
CA GLY A 75 -0.87 17.08 18.95
C GLY A 75 -2.04 16.53 19.79
N ARG A 76 -2.67 15.45 19.35
CA ARG A 76 -3.75 14.75 20.04
C ARG A 76 -3.23 13.45 20.65
N GLU A 77 -3.74 13.10 21.80
CA GLU A 77 -3.52 11.80 22.45
C GLU A 77 -4.87 11.10 22.62
N LEU A 78 -4.97 9.85 22.15
CA LEU A 78 -6.08 8.96 22.47
C LEU A 78 -5.54 7.81 23.30
N HIS A 79 -6.29 7.40 24.30
CA HIS A 79 -5.95 6.31 25.22
C HIS A 79 -6.94 5.15 25.04
N PRO A 80 -6.56 3.90 25.38
CA PRO A 80 -7.51 2.80 25.41
C PRO A 80 -8.73 3.10 26.30
N GLY A 81 -9.91 2.66 25.84
CA GLY A 81 -11.19 2.83 26.50
C GLY A 81 -12.21 3.64 25.72
N MET A 82 -13.43 3.74 26.26
CA MET A 82 -14.53 4.49 25.64
C MET A 82 -14.21 5.97 25.56
N GLN A 83 -14.27 6.52 24.36
CA GLN A 83 -14.05 7.94 24.10
C GLN A 83 -15.03 8.45 23.05
N HIS A 84 -15.37 9.72 23.17
CA HIS A 84 -16.11 10.44 22.14
C HIS A 84 -15.10 11.06 21.15
N LEU A 85 -15.09 10.55 19.93
CA LEU A 85 -14.15 10.96 18.89
C LEU A 85 -14.81 11.93 17.92
N ASP A 86 -14.21 13.09 17.74
CA ASP A 86 -14.51 13.96 16.62
C ASP A 86 -13.90 13.41 15.30
N GLY A 87 -14.18 14.05 14.18
CA GLY A 87 -13.69 13.58 12.88
C GLY A 87 -12.16 13.50 12.78
N GLN A 88 -11.42 14.38 13.48
CA GLN A 88 -9.96 14.30 13.51
C GLN A 88 -9.48 13.12 14.36
N GLY A 89 -10.11 12.87 15.49
CA GLY A 89 -9.81 11.72 16.36
C GLY A 89 -10.02 10.38 15.63
N VAL A 90 -11.13 10.25 14.90
CA VAL A 90 -11.40 9.08 14.05
C VAL A 90 -10.31 8.91 13.00
N LEU A 91 -9.91 9.99 12.34
CA LEU A 91 -8.89 9.93 11.30
C LEU A 91 -7.52 9.54 11.87
N ASP A 92 -7.13 10.13 13.01
CA ASP A 92 -5.86 9.85 13.68
C ASP A 92 -5.80 8.38 14.16
N TYR A 93 -6.89 7.87 14.73
CA TYR A 93 -7.01 6.46 15.12
C TYR A 93 -6.88 5.51 13.93
N CYS A 94 -7.59 5.78 12.84
CA CYS A 94 -7.55 4.93 11.63
C CYS A 94 -6.22 4.96 10.90
N ARG A 95 -5.44 6.04 11.03
CA ARG A 95 -4.13 6.23 10.36
C ARG A 95 -2.94 5.78 11.19
N GLN A 96 -3.10 5.50 12.47
CA GLN A 96 -2.01 5.07 13.35
C GLN A 96 -1.34 3.80 12.83
N ARG A 97 -0.03 3.87 12.59
CA ARG A 97 0.81 2.75 12.12
C ARG A 97 1.77 2.23 13.17
N LYS A 98 2.17 3.10 14.12
CA LYS A 98 3.18 2.75 15.12
C LYS A 98 2.70 1.58 15.98
N GLY A 99 3.48 0.49 16.00
CA GLY A 99 3.17 -0.70 16.79
C GLY A 99 2.09 -1.62 16.23
N SER A 100 1.68 -1.46 14.94
CA SER A 100 0.66 -2.32 14.34
C SER A 100 0.98 -2.70 12.89
N SER A 101 0.60 -3.92 12.49
CA SER A 101 0.68 -4.36 11.09
C SER A 101 -0.35 -3.64 10.21
N ASP A 102 -0.15 -3.70 8.88
CA ASP A 102 -1.12 -3.17 7.92
C ASP A 102 -2.47 -3.89 8.03
N ILE A 103 -2.48 -5.19 8.34
CA ILE A 103 -3.70 -5.98 8.56
C ILE A 103 -4.47 -5.45 9.77
N ALA A 104 -3.79 -5.19 10.88
CA ALA A 104 -4.42 -4.62 12.09
C ALA A 104 -4.98 -3.21 11.82
N ARG A 105 -4.30 -2.41 10.97
CA ARG A 105 -4.83 -1.10 10.53
C ARG A 105 -6.11 -1.26 9.70
N ILE A 106 -6.16 -2.18 8.77
CA ILE A 106 -7.34 -2.45 7.95
C ILE A 106 -8.51 -2.90 8.85
N ASP A 107 -8.27 -3.78 9.81
CA ASP A 107 -9.30 -4.20 10.76
C ASP A 107 -9.83 -3.03 11.60
N ARG A 108 -8.96 -2.15 12.09
CA ARG A 108 -9.39 -0.91 12.78
C ARG A 108 -10.28 -0.02 11.91
N GLN A 109 -9.92 0.17 10.64
CA GLN A 109 -10.72 0.95 9.70
C GLN A 109 -12.10 0.32 9.49
N HIS A 110 -12.19 -1.00 9.35
CA HIS A 110 -13.45 -1.72 9.22
C HIS A 110 -14.31 -1.62 10.50
N ARG A 111 -13.70 -1.77 11.67
CA ARG A 111 -14.42 -1.63 12.95
C ARG A 111 -14.95 -0.22 13.15
N MET A 112 -14.14 0.80 12.85
CA MET A 112 -14.56 2.20 12.92
C MET A 112 -15.70 2.51 11.94
N LEU A 113 -15.62 2.05 10.70
CA LEU A 113 -16.71 2.23 9.73
C LEU A 113 -18.01 1.59 10.24
N THR A 114 -17.92 0.39 10.81
CA THR A 114 -19.08 -0.30 11.40
C THR A 114 -19.67 0.50 12.58
N ALA A 115 -18.81 1.08 13.43
CA ALA A 115 -19.25 1.91 14.56
C ALA A 115 -19.97 3.19 14.08
N ILE A 116 -19.43 3.86 13.07
CA ILE A 116 -20.06 5.04 12.45
C ILE A 116 -21.44 4.69 11.89
N LEU A 117 -21.55 3.61 11.12
CA LEU A 117 -22.83 3.15 10.54
C LEU A 117 -23.84 2.79 11.64
N LYS A 118 -23.39 2.12 12.71
CA LYS A 118 -24.22 1.76 13.85
C LYS A 118 -24.75 3.03 14.55
N GLN A 119 -23.88 3.98 14.85
CA GLN A 119 -24.28 5.22 15.53
C GLN A 119 -25.23 6.06 14.66
N LEU A 120 -25.00 6.18 13.35
CA LEU A 120 -25.94 6.82 12.42
C LEU A 120 -27.33 6.18 12.49
N LYS A 121 -27.41 4.86 12.61
CA LYS A 121 -28.66 4.12 12.75
C LYS A 121 -29.31 4.35 14.11
N ASP A 122 -28.55 4.20 15.20
CA ASP A 122 -29.06 4.26 16.57
C ASP A 122 -29.53 5.68 16.96
N THR A 123 -29.02 6.72 16.29
CA THR A 123 -29.40 8.13 16.50
C THR A 123 -30.39 8.67 15.46
N ASP A 124 -31.02 7.80 14.66
CA ASP A 124 -31.94 8.15 13.56
C ASP A 124 -31.33 9.12 12.51
N GLN A 125 -30.03 9.26 12.47
CA GLN A 125 -29.35 10.19 11.56
C GLN A 125 -29.20 9.68 10.13
N ILE A 126 -29.57 8.42 9.85
CA ILE A 126 -29.56 7.88 8.49
C ILE A 126 -30.55 8.67 7.60
N ALA A 127 -31.67 9.16 8.16
CA ALA A 127 -32.58 10.06 7.45
C ALA A 127 -31.89 11.38 7.02
N ASN A 128 -30.83 11.78 7.70
CA ASN A 128 -30.05 12.99 7.40
C ASN A 128 -28.90 12.75 6.40
N ILE A 129 -28.68 11.50 5.94
CA ILE A 129 -27.62 11.19 4.97
C ILE A 129 -27.66 12.08 3.72
N PRO A 130 -28.83 12.39 3.10
CA PRO A 130 -28.86 13.33 1.99
C PRO A 130 -28.30 14.72 2.33
N SER A 131 -28.58 15.22 3.53
CA SER A 131 -28.08 16.52 4.00
C SER A 131 -26.58 16.45 4.31
N ILE A 132 -26.12 15.37 4.95
CA ILE A 132 -24.70 15.10 5.20
C ILE A 132 -23.95 15.01 3.86
N TYR A 133 -24.51 14.27 2.88
CA TYR A 133 -23.92 14.16 1.55
C TYR A 133 -23.80 15.54 0.88
N SER A 134 -24.85 16.36 0.89
CA SER A 134 -24.83 17.69 0.28
C SER A 134 -23.75 18.60 0.90
N ALA A 135 -23.43 18.42 2.16
CA ALA A 135 -22.35 19.17 2.83
C ALA A 135 -20.95 18.78 2.37
N VAL A 136 -20.76 17.55 1.87
CA VAL A 136 -19.45 16.99 1.52
C VAL A 136 -19.32 16.61 0.03
N GLU A 137 -20.38 16.78 -0.77
CA GLU A 137 -20.44 16.33 -2.17
C GLU A 137 -19.32 16.87 -3.05
N ALA A 138 -18.86 18.10 -2.78
CA ALA A 138 -17.75 18.70 -3.50
C ALA A 138 -16.41 17.95 -3.32
N ASN A 139 -16.31 17.14 -2.27
CA ASN A 139 -15.13 16.35 -1.91
C ASN A 139 -15.31 14.85 -2.20
N ILE A 140 -16.47 14.47 -2.76
CA ILE A 140 -16.80 13.08 -3.14
C ILE A 140 -16.86 12.98 -4.66
N MET A 141 -16.26 11.93 -5.19
CA MET A 141 -16.35 11.58 -6.61
C MET A 141 -17.03 10.24 -6.73
N THR A 142 -18.20 10.25 -7.37
CA THR A 142 -19.01 9.03 -7.53
C THR A 142 -19.84 9.12 -8.80
N ASN A 143 -20.18 7.97 -9.38
CA ASN A 143 -21.17 7.87 -10.43
C ASN A 143 -22.59 7.54 -9.90
N LEU A 144 -22.74 7.48 -8.56
CA LEU A 144 -24.06 7.34 -7.94
C LEU A 144 -24.83 8.66 -7.99
N SER A 145 -26.08 8.61 -8.43
CA SER A 145 -27.01 9.73 -8.30
C SER A 145 -27.48 9.90 -6.85
N ILE A 146 -27.90 11.11 -6.49
CA ILE A 146 -28.46 11.37 -5.14
C ILE A 146 -29.66 10.47 -4.81
N LYS A 147 -30.45 10.09 -5.81
CA LYS A 147 -31.53 9.14 -5.63
C LYS A 147 -31.06 7.75 -5.24
N GLN A 148 -29.98 7.28 -5.86
CA GLN A 148 -29.36 5.99 -5.50
C GLN A 148 -28.73 6.04 -4.11
N ILE A 149 -28.04 7.13 -3.75
CA ILE A 149 -27.49 7.35 -2.41
C ILE A 149 -28.62 7.31 -1.36
N SER A 150 -29.72 8.01 -1.60
CA SER A 150 -30.88 8.00 -0.70
C SER A 150 -31.51 6.61 -0.58
N SER A 151 -31.58 5.86 -1.68
CA SER A 151 -32.10 4.49 -1.67
C SER A 151 -31.18 3.55 -0.88
N LEU A 152 -29.87 3.67 -1.01
CA LEU A 152 -28.90 2.91 -0.20
C LEU A 152 -28.99 3.26 1.29
N ALA A 153 -29.22 4.54 1.62
CA ALA A 153 -29.49 4.97 2.99
C ALA A 153 -30.72 4.27 3.58
N LEU A 154 -31.82 4.18 2.82
CA LEU A 154 -33.03 3.46 3.26
C LEU A 154 -32.81 1.95 3.44
N VAL A 155 -31.95 1.34 2.61
CA VAL A 155 -31.54 -0.06 2.78
C VAL A 155 -30.74 -0.20 4.08
N ALA A 156 -29.77 0.68 4.33
CA ALA A 156 -28.96 0.68 5.55
C ALA A 156 -29.82 0.81 6.84
N LEU A 157 -30.89 1.61 6.80
CA LEU A 157 -31.86 1.70 7.91
C LEU A 157 -32.49 0.36 8.28
N ARG A 158 -32.76 -0.47 7.27
CA ARG A 158 -33.45 -1.75 7.44
C ARG A 158 -32.48 -2.90 7.72
N MET A 159 -31.18 -2.71 7.46
CA MET A 159 -30.18 -3.74 7.69
C MET A 159 -30.04 -4.06 9.17
N ASP A 160 -29.96 -5.34 9.48
CA ASP A 160 -29.47 -5.81 10.77
C ASP A 160 -27.92 -5.75 10.78
N MET A 161 -27.38 -4.82 11.56
CA MET A 161 -25.92 -4.62 11.65
C MET A 161 -25.16 -5.85 12.19
N SER A 162 -25.86 -6.79 12.85
CA SER A 162 -25.28 -8.07 13.29
C SER A 162 -24.99 -9.02 12.12
N GLN A 163 -25.68 -8.80 10.97
CA GLN A 163 -25.52 -9.60 9.76
C GLN A 163 -24.47 -9.02 8.80
N LEU A 164 -23.81 -7.92 9.18
CA LEU A 164 -22.79 -7.31 8.35
C LEU A 164 -21.52 -8.18 8.32
N SER A 165 -21.31 -8.86 7.19
CA SER A 165 -20.09 -9.64 6.96
C SER A 165 -18.96 -8.76 6.44
N ARG A 166 -17.74 -9.06 6.89
CA ARG A 166 -16.50 -8.39 6.47
C ARG A 166 -15.55 -9.41 5.88
N TYR A 167 -14.96 -9.07 4.76
CA TYR A 167 -14.00 -9.92 4.07
C TYR A 167 -12.67 -9.19 3.92
N THR A 168 -11.59 -9.90 4.16
CA THR A 168 -10.23 -9.44 3.90
C THR A 168 -9.60 -10.42 2.93
N LEU A 169 -9.02 -9.93 1.86
CA LEU A 169 -8.30 -10.76 0.90
C LEU A 169 -7.02 -11.29 1.55
N GLU A 170 -6.92 -12.60 1.66
CA GLU A 170 -5.78 -13.28 2.25
C GLU A 170 -4.61 -13.35 1.27
N GLY A 171 -3.39 -13.21 1.78
CA GLY A 171 -2.17 -13.22 0.98
C GLY A 171 -0.92 -13.35 1.83
N LYS A 172 0.22 -13.16 1.20
CA LYS A 172 1.55 -13.22 1.80
C LYS A 172 2.32 -11.93 1.52
N ALA A 173 2.96 -11.38 2.54
CA ALA A 173 3.91 -10.28 2.37
C ALA A 173 5.20 -10.84 1.73
N MET A 174 5.64 -10.23 0.65
CA MET A 174 6.80 -10.63 -0.12
C MET A 174 7.59 -9.42 -0.58
N ASP A 175 8.91 -9.53 -0.56
CA ASP A 175 9.78 -8.64 -1.32
C ASP A 175 9.88 -9.15 -2.76
N ILE A 176 9.47 -8.31 -3.71
CA ILE A 176 9.57 -8.58 -5.14
C ILE A 176 10.50 -7.54 -5.75
N LEU A 177 11.74 -7.92 -5.99
CA LEU A 177 12.76 -7.07 -6.59
C LEU A 177 12.90 -5.72 -5.87
N GLY A 178 13.08 -5.76 -4.55
CA GLY A 178 13.21 -4.59 -3.68
C GLY A 178 11.91 -3.83 -3.41
N ARG A 179 10.76 -4.43 -3.65
CA ARG A 179 9.45 -3.83 -3.41
C ARG A 179 8.63 -4.65 -2.45
N ASP A 180 8.29 -4.10 -1.31
CA ASP A 180 7.35 -4.72 -0.39
C ASP A 180 5.98 -4.86 -1.07
N CYS A 181 5.54 -6.08 -1.31
CA CYS A 181 4.26 -6.43 -1.91
C CYS A 181 3.45 -7.32 -0.97
N TYR A 182 2.13 -7.25 -1.10
CA TYR A 182 1.23 -8.22 -0.49
C TYR A 182 0.56 -8.99 -1.62
N CYS A 183 1.02 -10.22 -1.84
CA CYS A 183 0.55 -11.10 -2.91
C CYS A 183 -0.61 -11.93 -2.41
N LEU A 184 -1.68 -12.04 -3.21
CA LEU A 184 -2.93 -12.64 -2.79
C LEU A 184 -3.00 -14.12 -3.17
N TYR A 185 -3.71 -14.92 -2.37
CA TYR A 185 -4.08 -16.28 -2.72
C TYR A 185 -5.31 -16.27 -3.63
N VAL A 186 -5.15 -16.63 -4.89
CA VAL A 186 -6.21 -16.64 -5.90
C VAL A 186 -7.40 -17.49 -5.45
N SER A 187 -7.17 -18.69 -4.93
CA SER A 187 -8.21 -19.58 -4.41
C SER A 187 -9.05 -18.96 -3.30
N ARG A 188 -8.47 -18.03 -2.49
CA ARG A 188 -9.21 -17.32 -1.44
C ARG A 188 -10.11 -16.25 -2.02
N ILE A 189 -9.65 -15.57 -3.09
CA ILE A 189 -10.47 -14.61 -3.82
C ILE A 189 -11.67 -15.31 -4.44
N GLU A 190 -11.45 -16.41 -5.16
CA GLU A 190 -12.52 -17.20 -5.79
C GLU A 190 -13.57 -17.66 -4.78
N LYS A 191 -13.14 -18.11 -3.57
CA LYS A 191 -14.03 -18.47 -2.48
C LYS A 191 -14.90 -17.28 -2.03
N ILE A 192 -14.30 -16.10 -1.83
CA ILE A 192 -15.02 -14.89 -1.43
C ILE A 192 -16.02 -14.47 -2.52
N VAL A 193 -15.61 -14.49 -3.78
CA VAL A 193 -16.50 -14.16 -4.91
C VAL A 193 -17.69 -15.12 -4.95
N LYS A 194 -17.48 -16.40 -4.79
CA LYS A 194 -18.56 -17.38 -4.74
C LYS A 194 -19.50 -17.15 -3.56
N GLU A 195 -18.98 -16.82 -2.40
CA GLU A 195 -19.77 -16.58 -1.19
C GLU A 195 -20.60 -15.28 -1.30
N VAL A 196 -19.98 -14.20 -1.77
CA VAL A 196 -20.61 -12.86 -1.80
C VAL A 196 -21.51 -12.67 -3.02
N TRP A 197 -21.07 -13.12 -4.20
CA TRP A 197 -21.81 -12.90 -5.46
C TRP A 197 -22.54 -14.16 -5.97
N GLY A 198 -22.34 -15.31 -5.33
CA GLY A 198 -22.99 -16.56 -5.75
C GLY A 198 -22.47 -17.13 -7.07
N GLN A 199 -21.39 -16.56 -7.62
CA GLN A 199 -20.83 -16.98 -8.91
C GLN A 199 -19.45 -17.62 -8.73
N SER A 200 -19.15 -18.62 -9.56
CA SER A 200 -17.81 -19.19 -9.64
C SER A 200 -17.02 -18.45 -10.71
N VAL A 201 -15.83 -18.03 -10.36
CA VAL A 201 -14.86 -17.40 -11.25
C VAL A 201 -13.65 -18.30 -11.37
N ASN A 202 -12.95 -18.23 -12.49
CA ASN A 202 -11.65 -18.88 -12.70
C ASN A 202 -10.64 -17.75 -12.94
N LEU A 203 -9.89 -17.42 -11.91
CA LEU A 203 -8.94 -16.31 -11.94
C LEU A 203 -7.58 -16.79 -12.47
N ASP A 204 -6.82 -15.84 -12.97
CA ASP A 204 -5.49 -16.10 -13.52
C ASP A 204 -4.53 -16.53 -12.40
N SER A 205 -4.06 -17.76 -12.48
CA SER A 205 -3.13 -18.37 -11.51
C SER A 205 -1.75 -17.70 -11.51
N GLU A 206 -1.39 -16.94 -12.55
CA GLU A 206 -0.15 -16.15 -12.57
C GLU A 206 -0.15 -15.03 -11.52
N ASN A 207 -1.31 -14.71 -10.96
CA ASN A 207 -1.43 -13.77 -9.85
C ASN A 207 -1.39 -14.44 -8.46
N ASP A 208 -1.31 -15.77 -8.40
CA ASP A 208 -1.23 -16.50 -7.13
C ASP A 208 0.16 -16.36 -6.48
N VAL A 209 0.17 -16.38 -5.16
CA VAL A 209 1.41 -16.33 -4.35
C VAL A 209 2.42 -17.37 -4.81
N SER A 210 1.99 -18.61 -5.04
CA SER A 210 2.88 -19.72 -5.38
C SER A 210 3.58 -19.50 -6.73
N PHE A 211 2.85 -19.01 -7.74
CA PHE A 211 3.44 -18.68 -9.04
C PHE A 211 4.44 -17.53 -8.92
N ILE A 212 4.07 -16.47 -8.19
CA ILE A 212 4.95 -15.31 -8.00
C ILE A 212 6.23 -15.71 -7.24
N GLU A 213 6.13 -16.56 -6.22
CA GLU A 213 7.29 -17.09 -5.49
C GLU A 213 8.23 -17.84 -6.41
N GLU A 214 7.71 -18.76 -7.23
CA GLU A 214 8.50 -19.51 -8.20
C GLU A 214 9.23 -18.58 -9.19
N GLN A 215 8.56 -17.55 -9.70
CA GLN A 215 9.17 -16.59 -10.62
C GLN A 215 10.27 -15.76 -9.94
N VAL A 216 10.06 -15.33 -8.69
CA VAL A 216 11.07 -14.60 -7.93
C VAL A 216 12.28 -15.47 -7.62
N GLU A 217 12.07 -16.72 -7.21
CA GLU A 217 13.16 -17.66 -6.95
C GLU A 217 13.95 -17.99 -8.22
N ALA A 218 13.26 -18.21 -9.36
CA ALA A 218 13.90 -18.44 -10.64
C ALA A 218 14.74 -17.24 -11.08
N HIS A 219 14.22 -16.02 -10.88
CA HIS A 219 14.98 -14.79 -11.17
C HIS A 219 16.23 -14.68 -10.29
N ARG A 220 16.10 -14.90 -8.99
CA ARG A 220 17.22 -14.87 -8.04
C ARG A 220 18.30 -15.91 -8.37
N ALA A 221 17.88 -17.11 -8.75
CA ALA A 221 18.81 -18.14 -9.19
C ALA A 221 19.58 -17.72 -10.44
N LEU A 222 18.92 -17.04 -11.39
CA LEU A 222 19.52 -16.57 -12.64
C LEU A 222 20.60 -15.49 -12.44
N ILE A 223 20.45 -14.65 -11.39
CA ILE A 223 21.37 -13.53 -11.12
C ILE A 223 22.27 -13.76 -9.89
N ALA A 224 22.32 -14.98 -9.37
CA ALA A 224 22.98 -15.27 -8.09
C ALA A 224 24.47 -14.90 -8.10
N ASP A 225 25.18 -15.22 -9.18
CA ASP A 225 26.61 -14.95 -9.30
C ASP A 225 26.89 -13.44 -9.42
N GLU A 226 26.11 -12.73 -10.23
CA GLU A 226 26.19 -11.27 -10.37
C GLU A 226 25.86 -10.56 -9.08
N LEU A 227 24.83 -11.02 -8.37
CA LEU A 227 24.43 -10.45 -7.08
C LEU A 227 25.51 -10.68 -6.01
N ASN A 228 26.12 -11.85 -5.96
CA ASN A 228 27.23 -12.15 -5.05
C ASN A 228 28.43 -11.25 -5.33
N ARG A 229 28.84 -11.13 -6.61
CA ARG A 229 29.94 -10.25 -7.04
C ARG A 229 29.65 -8.78 -6.68
N ALA A 230 28.42 -8.31 -6.89
CA ALA A 230 28.00 -6.96 -6.55
C ALA A 230 28.08 -6.69 -5.05
N ASN A 231 27.65 -7.64 -4.21
CA ASN A 231 27.74 -7.53 -2.76
C ASN A 231 29.20 -7.44 -2.28
N ILE A 232 30.12 -8.20 -2.88
CA ILE A 232 31.56 -8.12 -2.57
C ILE A 232 32.11 -6.75 -2.96
N ALA A 233 31.80 -6.26 -4.16
CA ALA A 233 32.23 -4.94 -4.63
C ALA A 233 31.68 -3.81 -3.74
N TYR A 234 30.41 -3.87 -3.37
CA TYR A 234 29.80 -2.90 -2.45
C TYR A 234 30.46 -2.93 -1.06
N SER A 235 30.69 -4.12 -0.50
CA SER A 235 31.35 -4.28 0.80
C SER A 235 32.75 -3.69 0.80
N LYS A 236 33.51 -3.85 -0.28
CA LYS A 236 34.83 -3.26 -0.47
C LYS A 236 34.73 -1.73 -0.50
N ALA A 237 33.81 -1.17 -1.31
CA ALA A 237 33.58 0.27 -1.37
C ALA A 237 33.18 0.85 -0.01
N TYR A 238 32.28 0.18 0.70
CA TYR A 238 31.83 0.57 2.05
C TYR A 238 32.99 0.58 3.06
N SER A 239 33.85 -0.42 3.01
CA SER A 239 35.04 -0.50 3.86
C SER A 239 36.03 0.66 3.60
N ILE A 240 36.28 1.00 2.32
CA ILE A 240 37.12 2.16 1.95
C ILE A 240 36.49 3.45 2.50
N MET A 241 35.21 3.66 2.29
CA MET A 241 34.51 4.89 2.71
C MET A 241 34.49 5.08 4.23
N ASN A 242 34.40 4.00 5.01
CA ASN A 242 34.33 4.10 6.46
C ASN A 242 35.66 4.05 7.16
N ASN A 243 36.57 3.19 6.70
CA ASN A 243 37.83 2.93 7.43
C ASN A 243 39.02 3.73 6.89
N CYS A 244 38.93 4.20 5.64
CA CYS A 244 40.01 4.90 4.96
C CYS A 244 39.64 6.35 4.56
N ARG A 245 38.58 6.90 5.14
CA ARG A 245 38.04 8.23 4.78
C ARG A 245 39.09 9.34 4.85
N GLU A 246 39.97 9.32 5.85
CA GLU A 246 40.97 10.34 6.05
C GLU A 246 42.21 10.17 5.15
N LEU A 247 42.35 9.02 4.50
CA LEU A 247 43.47 8.70 3.62
C LEU A 247 43.21 9.12 2.17
N ILE A 248 41.96 9.37 1.79
CA ILE A 248 41.53 9.65 0.41
C ILE A 248 41.03 11.08 0.27
N ASP A 249 41.29 11.70 -0.88
CA ASP A 249 40.77 13.04 -1.15
C ASP A 249 39.22 13.05 -1.32
N LYS A 250 38.67 14.26 -1.22
CA LYS A 250 37.23 14.46 -1.27
C LYS A 250 36.61 14.01 -2.59
N SER A 251 37.28 14.26 -3.72
CA SER A 251 36.77 13.91 -5.05
C SER A 251 36.66 12.40 -5.23
N SER A 252 37.70 11.67 -4.85
CA SER A 252 37.73 10.21 -4.86
C SER A 252 36.63 9.61 -3.96
N TYR A 253 36.45 10.19 -2.76
CA TYR A 253 35.39 9.79 -1.84
C TYR A 253 33.99 10.02 -2.43
N ASP A 254 33.70 11.20 -2.94
CA ASP A 254 32.38 11.57 -3.46
C ASP A 254 32.04 10.70 -4.68
N THR A 255 33.02 10.42 -5.55
CA THR A 255 32.83 9.53 -6.71
C THR A 255 32.52 8.10 -6.29
N LEU A 256 33.30 7.54 -5.35
CA LEU A 256 33.06 6.19 -4.85
C LEU A 256 31.71 6.06 -4.15
N LYS A 257 31.33 7.08 -3.37
CA LYS A 257 30.05 7.13 -2.67
C LYS A 257 28.88 7.15 -3.63
N ALA A 258 28.96 7.92 -4.71
CA ALA A 258 27.92 7.98 -5.73
C ALA A 258 27.78 6.61 -6.44
N ALA A 259 28.89 6.03 -6.88
CA ALA A 259 28.87 4.72 -7.54
C ALA A 259 28.38 3.59 -6.63
N ALA A 260 28.82 3.57 -5.38
CA ALA A 260 28.35 2.58 -4.39
C ALA A 260 26.85 2.70 -4.09
N LYS A 261 26.30 3.91 -4.12
CA LYS A 261 24.86 4.14 -3.96
C LYS A 261 24.04 3.53 -5.12
N GLU A 262 24.49 3.74 -6.35
CA GLU A 262 23.84 3.14 -7.53
C GLU A 262 23.93 1.60 -7.52
N LEU A 263 25.09 1.08 -7.12
CA LEU A 263 25.27 -0.37 -6.96
C LEU A 263 24.37 -0.95 -5.87
N LEU A 264 24.24 -0.25 -4.73
CA LEU A 264 23.33 -0.67 -3.66
C LEU A 264 21.88 -0.70 -4.12
N ASP A 265 21.46 0.30 -4.87
CA ASP A 265 20.11 0.34 -5.47
C ASP A 265 19.89 -0.82 -6.43
N ALA A 266 20.90 -1.15 -7.26
CA ALA A 266 20.87 -2.30 -8.16
C ALA A 266 20.76 -3.64 -7.41
N ILE A 267 21.51 -3.80 -6.30
CA ILE A 267 21.46 -4.96 -5.42
C ILE A 267 20.06 -5.09 -4.78
N GLN A 268 19.55 -4.01 -4.22
CA GLN A 268 18.26 -4.00 -3.53
C GLN A 268 17.07 -4.29 -4.48
N LYS A 269 17.18 -3.84 -5.72
CA LYS A 269 16.15 -4.07 -6.76
C LYS A 269 16.37 -5.35 -7.55
N GLU A 270 17.44 -6.08 -7.27
CA GLU A 270 17.83 -7.29 -8.01
C GLU A 270 17.83 -7.07 -9.55
N ASN A 271 18.28 -5.86 -9.97
CA ASN A 271 18.24 -5.44 -11.36
C ASN A 271 19.51 -5.88 -12.08
N LYS A 272 19.40 -6.95 -12.89
CA LYS A 272 20.53 -7.54 -13.59
C LYS A 272 21.31 -6.54 -14.45
N GLU A 273 20.61 -5.73 -15.24
CA GLU A 273 21.25 -4.75 -16.13
C GLU A 273 22.11 -3.74 -15.35
N ASN A 274 21.59 -3.24 -14.23
CA ASN A 274 22.31 -2.32 -13.38
C ASN A 274 23.44 -3.03 -12.60
N LEU A 275 23.26 -4.30 -12.20
CA LEU A 275 24.33 -5.10 -11.58
C LEU A 275 25.49 -5.25 -12.56
N ASP A 276 25.21 -5.62 -13.81
CA ASP A 276 26.22 -5.78 -14.87
C ASP A 276 26.95 -4.45 -15.18
N ALA A 277 26.26 -3.33 -15.09
CA ALA A 277 26.83 -2.01 -15.36
C ALA A 277 27.68 -1.46 -14.18
N TYR A 278 27.13 -1.49 -12.96
CA TYR A 278 27.75 -0.82 -11.80
C TYR A 278 28.77 -1.66 -11.06
N THR A 279 28.65 -2.99 -11.07
CA THR A 279 29.61 -3.86 -10.35
C THR A 279 31.04 -3.65 -10.83
N PRO A 280 31.36 -3.81 -12.13
CA PRO A 280 32.73 -3.64 -12.63
C PRO A 280 33.25 -2.19 -12.43
N TYR A 281 32.35 -1.21 -12.53
CA TYR A 281 32.72 0.19 -12.29
C TYR A 281 33.13 0.45 -10.85
N VAL A 282 32.38 -0.07 -9.87
CA VAL A 282 32.72 0.04 -8.45
C VAL A 282 34.00 -0.73 -8.11
N GLU A 283 34.19 -1.92 -8.67
CA GLU A 283 35.43 -2.71 -8.52
C GLU A 283 36.64 -1.90 -9.00
N GLN A 284 36.57 -1.34 -10.22
CA GLN A 284 37.65 -0.53 -10.79
C GLN A 284 37.96 0.72 -9.96
N LEU A 285 36.93 1.41 -9.45
CA LEU A 285 37.13 2.56 -8.56
C LEU A 285 37.82 2.15 -7.26
N CYS A 286 37.39 1.06 -6.64
CA CYS A 286 38.02 0.55 -5.41
C CYS A 286 39.50 0.21 -5.66
N ASP A 287 39.83 -0.47 -6.76
CA ASP A 287 41.19 -0.86 -7.10
C ASP A 287 42.07 0.36 -7.38
N SER A 288 41.56 1.34 -8.11
CA SER A 288 42.26 2.59 -8.38
C SER A 288 42.56 3.37 -7.10
N ILE A 289 41.60 3.53 -6.20
CA ILE A 289 41.74 4.21 -4.93
C ILE A 289 42.75 3.45 -4.04
N CYS A 290 42.64 2.13 -3.92
CA CYS A 290 43.56 1.33 -3.17
C CYS A 290 44.99 1.48 -3.67
N SER A 291 45.20 1.45 -4.99
CA SER A 291 46.49 1.64 -5.63
C SER A 291 47.07 3.05 -5.41
N GLN A 292 46.22 4.07 -5.62
CA GLN A 292 46.65 5.47 -5.51
C GLN A 292 47.05 5.86 -4.09
N TYR A 293 46.36 5.36 -3.08
CA TYR A 293 46.59 5.74 -1.67
C TYR A 293 47.27 4.67 -0.83
N GLY A 294 47.74 3.57 -1.44
CA GLY A 294 48.42 2.49 -0.74
C GLY A 294 47.55 1.76 0.29
N ILE A 295 46.24 1.67 0.03
CA ILE A 295 45.24 1.05 0.92
C ILE A 295 45.19 -0.47 0.66
N SER A 296 45.38 -1.27 1.72
CA SER A 296 45.12 -2.72 1.68
C SER A 296 43.84 -3.05 2.42
N ILE A 297 42.89 -3.65 1.73
CA ILE A 297 41.62 -4.13 2.29
C ILE A 297 41.61 -5.64 2.16
N TYR A 298 41.50 -6.33 3.28
CA TYR A 298 41.41 -7.79 3.39
C TYR A 298 39.96 -8.20 3.61
#